data_2a57f2a7cb9d525981cfa9751c51a3b3
#
_entry.id   2a57f2a7cb9d525981cfa9751c51a3b3
#
_cell.length_a   1.000
_cell.length_b   1.000
_cell.length_c   1.000
_cell.angle_alpha   90.00
_cell.angle_beta   90.00
_cell.angle_gamma   90.00
#
_symmetry.space_group_name_H-M   'P 1'
#
loop_
_entity.id
_entity.type
_entity.pdbx_description
1 polymer ?
#
loop_
_entity_poly.entity_id
_entity_poly.type
_entity_poly.pdbx_seq_one_letter_code
_entity_poly.pdbx_strand_id
1 'polypeptide(L)'
;MGKKVGELCLSPDLGGLELYMMRASRYLSEQGECISVINEKGKLKSYYDDTTYRYFTLKRHNVFLAWLTARDLAHIIDDEAIDVLHVHWTKDLPTAVIAKLLSKRKPKVVQSRHMTMTRFKDDVYHRFLYRNLDLMLAVTHQVKSQIEKFIPASIRPKVETLYIGAEQPAIISEEEKKDRREQLGLADSFTVGIVGRIEPQKGQWVVIDAIEKLIKRGIDARALIIGHAMSEEYLGILQKEIVMRGLRDRVIFTGFTREAQTMMQLCDVMVLATENETFGLVLIEAMMCGVCVMGSDSGGPLEIIDDGVTGVLFKTFDADDLTDKLALLYEDSELRRNYALKGKEKALHVFESQRQFERLEYVLEKL
;
A
#
# COMPACT_ATOMS: atom_id res chain seq x y z
N MET A 1 13.61 7.77 -21.68
CA MET A 1 12.99 8.95 -21.06
C MET A 1 13.75 10.21 -21.46
N GLY A 2 13.09 11.27 -21.95
CA GLY A 2 13.74 12.52 -22.39
C GLY A 2 13.77 13.61 -21.30
N LYS A 3 12.92 13.46 -20.26
CA LYS A 3 12.84 14.38 -19.11
C LYS A 3 13.54 13.82 -17.88
N LYS A 4 14.25 14.70 -17.18
CA LYS A 4 14.88 14.35 -15.91
C LYS A 4 13.90 14.50 -14.75
N VAL A 5 13.69 13.42 -14.01
CA VAL A 5 12.73 13.37 -12.90
C VAL A 5 13.44 13.45 -11.56
N GLY A 6 12.92 14.31 -10.68
CA GLY A 6 13.28 14.35 -9.27
C GLY A 6 12.17 13.69 -8.42
N GLU A 7 12.46 12.59 -7.76
CA GLU A 7 11.56 11.91 -6.82
C GLU A 7 11.76 12.47 -5.41
N LEU A 8 10.73 13.06 -4.81
CA LEU A 8 10.82 13.75 -3.52
C LEU A 8 10.01 13.05 -2.43
N CYS A 9 10.68 12.65 -1.34
CA CYS A 9 10.06 12.20 -0.10
C CYS A 9 10.93 12.51 1.11
N LEU A 10 10.54 13.49 1.91
CA LEU A 10 11.24 13.87 3.15
C LEU A 10 10.56 13.28 4.40
N SER A 11 9.81 12.18 4.25
CA SER A 11 9.24 11.44 5.37
C SER A 11 10.35 10.89 6.28
N PRO A 12 10.21 11.00 7.63
CA PRO A 12 11.13 10.36 8.55
C PRO A 12 10.88 8.86 8.72
N ASP A 13 9.68 8.40 8.33
CA ASP A 13 9.22 7.03 8.54
C ASP A 13 9.54 6.12 7.35
N LEU A 14 9.18 4.84 7.49
CA LEU A 14 9.25 3.85 6.43
C LEU A 14 7.91 3.10 6.38
N GLY A 15 7.27 3.16 5.23
CA GLY A 15 6.00 2.49 4.98
C GLY A 15 5.77 2.28 3.49
N GLY A 16 4.53 1.99 3.10
CA GLY A 16 4.19 1.70 1.71
C GLY A 16 4.46 2.84 0.74
N LEU A 17 4.30 4.09 1.19
CA LEU A 17 4.57 5.29 0.40
C LEU A 17 6.07 5.42 0.07
N GLU A 18 6.93 5.29 1.07
CA GLU A 18 8.37 5.40 0.95
C GLU A 18 8.94 4.27 0.08
N LEU A 19 8.46 3.05 0.28
CA LEU A 19 8.83 1.89 -0.53
C LEU A 19 8.33 2.01 -1.98
N TYR A 20 7.15 2.61 -2.19
CA TYR A 20 6.66 2.90 -3.54
C TYR A 20 7.58 3.89 -4.26
N MET A 21 7.95 5.01 -3.61
CA MET A 21 8.90 5.97 -4.18
C MET A 21 10.23 5.30 -4.56
N MET A 22 10.79 4.48 -3.67
CA MET A 22 12.04 3.77 -3.96
C MET A 22 11.93 2.88 -5.21
N ARG A 23 10.82 2.14 -5.35
CA ARG A 23 10.58 1.30 -6.54
C ARG A 23 10.39 2.13 -7.81
N ALA A 24 9.66 3.25 -7.71
CA ALA A 24 9.49 4.20 -8.81
C ALA A 24 10.84 4.81 -9.23
N SER A 25 11.65 5.25 -8.27
CA SER A 25 13.00 5.78 -8.52
C SER A 25 13.90 4.77 -9.21
N ARG A 26 13.86 3.50 -8.77
CA ARG A 26 14.62 2.41 -9.41
C ARG A 26 14.22 2.26 -10.87
N TYR A 27 12.93 2.07 -11.13
CA TYR A 27 12.41 1.92 -12.48
C TYR A 27 12.79 3.11 -13.37
N LEU A 28 12.53 4.33 -12.91
CA LEU A 28 12.82 5.54 -13.69
C LEU A 28 14.32 5.74 -13.94
N SER A 29 15.19 5.32 -13.01
CA SER A 29 16.66 5.36 -13.19
C SER A 29 17.16 4.36 -14.24
N GLU A 30 16.49 3.23 -14.39
CA GLU A 30 16.79 2.22 -15.42
C GLU A 30 16.32 2.67 -16.82
N GLN A 31 15.28 3.50 -16.92
CA GLN A 31 14.74 4.02 -18.17
C GLN A 31 15.37 5.36 -18.61
N GLY A 32 15.98 6.09 -17.70
CA GLY A 32 16.54 7.41 -17.98
C GLY A 32 17.19 8.08 -16.77
N GLU A 33 17.12 9.41 -16.72
CA GLU A 33 17.69 10.16 -15.60
C GLU A 33 16.66 10.42 -14.49
N CYS A 34 16.82 9.72 -13.38
CA CYS A 34 16.06 9.95 -12.16
C CYS A 34 16.98 10.27 -10.99
N ILE A 35 16.57 11.21 -10.15
CA ILE A 35 17.28 11.61 -8.94
C ILE A 35 16.29 11.56 -7.77
N SER A 36 16.67 10.87 -6.71
CA SER A 36 15.88 10.84 -5.49
C SER A 36 16.35 11.92 -4.51
N VAL A 37 15.39 12.60 -3.89
CA VAL A 37 15.66 13.57 -2.81
C VAL A 37 14.92 13.10 -1.56
N ILE A 38 15.67 12.71 -0.54
CA ILE A 38 15.17 12.05 0.65
C ILE A 38 15.57 12.78 1.94
N ASN A 39 14.92 12.43 3.05
CA ASN A 39 15.25 13.00 4.34
C ASN A 39 16.60 12.47 4.85
N GLU A 40 17.51 13.38 5.23
CA GLU A 40 18.83 13.05 5.81
C GLU A 40 18.74 12.05 6.99
N LYS A 41 17.71 12.18 7.82
CA LYS A 41 17.45 11.35 9.00
C LYS A 41 16.32 10.33 8.81
N GLY A 42 15.81 10.19 7.59
CA GLY A 42 14.72 9.29 7.29
C GLY A 42 15.18 7.83 7.19
N LYS A 43 14.31 6.90 7.59
CA LYS A 43 14.57 5.45 7.50
C LYS A 43 14.76 4.96 6.07
N LEU A 44 14.24 5.70 5.08
CA LEU A 44 14.39 5.38 3.66
C LEU A 44 15.86 5.43 3.21
N LYS A 45 16.70 6.23 3.87
CA LYS A 45 18.11 6.41 3.50
C LYS A 45 18.88 5.08 3.44
N SER A 46 18.67 4.18 4.39
CA SER A 46 19.35 2.88 4.42
C SER A 46 19.08 2.00 3.19
N TYR A 47 17.97 2.24 2.47
CA TYR A 47 17.66 1.52 1.23
C TYR A 47 18.39 2.08 0.01
N TYR A 48 18.90 3.31 0.08
CA TYR A 48 19.68 3.93 -0.98
C TYR A 48 21.19 3.76 -0.79
N ASP A 49 21.67 3.60 0.46
CA ASP A 49 23.10 3.48 0.78
C ASP A 49 23.76 2.27 0.08
N ASP A 50 23.00 1.21 -0.19
CA ASP A 50 23.47 -0.01 -0.87
C ASP A 50 23.16 -0.02 -2.39
N THR A 51 22.71 1.11 -2.97
CA THR A 51 22.33 1.19 -4.39
C THR A 51 23.29 2.07 -5.18
N THR A 52 23.27 1.91 -6.51
CA THR A 52 23.97 2.78 -7.47
C THR A 52 23.13 3.97 -7.93
N TYR A 53 21.90 4.10 -7.45
CA TYR A 53 20.99 5.17 -7.85
C TYR A 53 21.39 6.51 -7.25
N ARG A 54 21.34 7.57 -8.07
CA ARG A 54 21.67 8.92 -7.60
C ARG A 54 20.63 9.44 -6.63
N TYR A 55 21.07 9.88 -5.47
CA TYR A 55 20.20 10.52 -4.51
C TYR A 55 20.89 11.67 -3.77
N PHE A 56 20.09 12.61 -3.28
CA PHE A 56 20.47 13.68 -2.37
C PHE A 56 19.72 13.56 -1.07
N THR A 57 20.35 13.98 0.01
CA THR A 57 19.69 14.09 1.30
C THR A 57 19.43 15.56 1.62
N LEU A 58 18.24 15.85 2.15
CA LEU A 58 17.89 17.17 2.66
C LEU A 58 17.53 17.10 4.13
N LYS A 59 17.99 18.13 4.88
CA LYS A 59 17.53 18.35 6.23
C LYS A 59 16.14 18.96 6.19
N ARG A 60 15.16 18.24 6.75
CA ARG A 60 13.81 18.75 6.89
C ARG A 60 13.74 19.71 8.08
N HIS A 61 13.41 20.96 7.83
CA HIS A 61 13.18 21.97 8.85
C HIS A 61 11.69 21.98 9.26
N ASN A 62 11.40 22.63 10.40
CA ASN A 62 10.02 22.89 10.82
C ASN A 62 9.33 23.86 9.83
N VAL A 63 8.02 24.06 9.99
CA VAL A 63 7.19 24.85 9.07
C VAL A 63 7.72 26.29 8.88
N PHE A 64 8.26 26.91 9.94
CA PHE A 64 8.78 28.28 9.90
C PHE A 64 10.07 28.40 9.09
N LEU A 65 10.87 27.36 9.02
CA LEU A 65 12.13 27.28 8.29
C LEU A 65 12.05 26.44 7.02
N ALA A 66 10.85 26.04 6.61
CA ALA A 66 10.64 25.22 5.41
C ALA A 66 11.20 25.87 4.13
N TRP A 67 11.32 27.19 4.10
CA TRP A 67 11.93 27.92 3.00
C TRP A 67 13.42 27.60 2.81
N LEU A 68 14.17 27.24 3.89
CA LEU A 68 15.56 26.79 3.80
C LEU A 68 15.65 25.46 3.05
N THR A 69 14.82 24.46 3.44
CA THR A 69 14.73 23.18 2.73
C THR A 69 14.34 23.41 1.25
N ALA A 70 13.41 24.33 1.00
CA ALA A 70 12.96 24.63 -0.37
C ALA A 70 14.05 25.33 -1.21
N ARG A 71 14.87 26.17 -0.61
CA ARG A 71 16.02 26.81 -1.28
C ARG A 71 17.06 25.75 -1.67
N ASP A 72 17.40 24.86 -0.76
CA ASP A 72 18.38 23.82 -1.02
C ASP A 72 17.85 22.84 -2.09
N LEU A 73 16.55 22.53 -2.06
CA LEU A 73 15.89 21.75 -3.11
C LEU A 73 15.91 22.50 -4.46
N ALA A 74 15.73 23.82 -4.48
CA ALA A 74 15.80 24.62 -5.70
C ALA A 74 17.20 24.59 -6.33
N HIS A 75 18.25 24.61 -5.53
CA HIS A 75 19.63 24.43 -6.02
C HIS A 75 19.81 23.03 -6.66
N ILE A 76 19.35 21.97 -6.01
CA ILE A 76 19.39 20.61 -6.58
C ILE A 76 18.62 20.56 -7.91
N ILE A 77 17.43 21.17 -7.99
CA ILE A 77 16.63 21.24 -9.22
C ILE A 77 17.42 21.92 -10.36
N ASP A 78 18.09 23.04 -10.07
CA ASP A 78 18.82 23.81 -11.07
C ASP A 78 20.12 23.11 -11.48
N ASP A 79 20.92 22.64 -10.54
CA ASP A 79 22.21 21.98 -10.76
C ASP A 79 22.06 20.64 -11.49
N GLU A 80 21.02 19.90 -11.14
CA GLU A 80 20.70 18.59 -11.75
C GLU A 80 19.79 18.70 -12.97
N ALA A 81 19.36 19.88 -13.32
CA ALA A 81 18.47 20.14 -14.46
C ALA A 81 17.16 19.32 -14.42
N ILE A 82 16.51 19.23 -13.27
CA ILE A 82 15.26 18.50 -13.07
C ILE A 82 14.11 19.19 -13.81
N ASP A 83 13.42 18.44 -14.67
CA ASP A 83 12.28 18.91 -15.47
C ASP A 83 10.96 18.67 -14.76
N VAL A 84 10.84 17.54 -14.03
CA VAL A 84 9.64 17.12 -13.32
C VAL A 84 10.02 16.78 -11.88
N LEU A 85 9.36 17.40 -10.90
CA LEU A 85 9.50 17.08 -9.49
C LEU A 85 8.26 16.29 -9.05
N HIS A 86 8.44 14.99 -8.77
CA HIS A 86 7.37 14.10 -8.33
C HIS A 86 7.40 13.94 -6.81
N VAL A 87 6.31 14.30 -6.15
CA VAL A 87 6.18 14.41 -4.70
C VAL A 87 5.30 13.29 -4.16
N HIS A 88 5.80 12.52 -3.20
CA HIS A 88 5.06 11.41 -2.60
C HIS A 88 4.41 11.77 -1.27
N TRP A 89 5.13 12.44 -0.39
CA TRP A 89 4.60 12.78 0.92
C TRP A 89 3.90 14.14 0.91
N THR A 90 2.63 14.17 1.26
CA THR A 90 1.81 15.40 1.20
C THR A 90 2.41 16.57 2.01
N LYS A 91 3.16 16.27 3.08
CA LYS A 91 3.79 17.32 3.88
C LYS A 91 5.00 17.98 3.20
N ASP A 92 5.48 17.42 2.09
CA ASP A 92 6.57 18.00 1.29
C ASP A 92 6.05 18.95 0.20
N LEU A 93 4.74 18.97 -0.02
CA LEU A 93 4.13 19.79 -1.06
C LEU A 93 4.47 21.28 -0.94
N PRO A 94 4.45 21.92 0.26
CA PRO A 94 4.89 23.30 0.41
C PRO A 94 6.35 23.51 0.00
N THR A 95 7.24 22.61 0.40
CA THR A 95 8.66 22.63 0.05
C THR A 95 8.85 22.55 -1.45
N ALA A 96 8.15 21.62 -2.13
CA ALA A 96 8.21 21.44 -3.56
C ALA A 96 7.70 22.67 -4.35
N VAL A 97 6.57 23.24 -3.92
CA VAL A 97 6.00 24.44 -4.55
C VAL A 97 6.91 25.65 -4.39
N ILE A 98 7.44 25.88 -3.19
CA ILE A 98 8.37 26.99 -2.95
C ILE A 98 9.65 26.77 -3.75
N ALA A 99 10.21 25.56 -3.77
CA ALA A 99 11.39 25.23 -4.57
C ALA A 99 11.18 25.49 -6.07
N LYS A 100 10.01 25.07 -6.63
CA LYS A 100 9.64 25.42 -8.01
C LYS A 100 9.68 26.93 -8.25
N LEU A 101 9.16 27.73 -7.32
CA LEU A 101 9.12 29.19 -7.46
C LEU A 101 10.50 29.84 -7.31
N LEU A 102 11.42 29.27 -6.54
CA LEU A 102 12.79 29.75 -6.35
C LEU A 102 13.72 29.31 -7.50
N SER A 103 13.55 28.11 -8.01
CA SER A 103 14.37 27.54 -9.07
C SER A 103 14.26 28.37 -10.38
N LYS A 104 15.37 28.49 -11.09
CA LYS A 104 15.43 29.11 -12.43
C LYS A 104 14.75 28.22 -13.47
N ARG A 105 14.80 26.91 -13.28
CA ARG A 105 14.27 25.92 -14.21
C ARG A 105 12.75 25.79 -14.18
N LYS A 106 12.10 26.10 -13.04
CA LYS A 106 10.64 26.03 -12.88
C LYS A 106 10.07 24.66 -13.24
N PRO A 107 10.46 23.55 -12.60
CA PRO A 107 10.04 22.22 -12.96
C PRO A 107 8.51 22.07 -12.87
N LYS A 108 7.97 21.09 -13.62
CA LYS A 108 6.61 20.61 -13.40
C LYS A 108 6.52 19.91 -12.04
N VAL A 109 5.50 20.18 -11.25
CA VAL A 109 5.30 19.53 -9.96
C VAL A 109 4.11 18.58 -10.04
N VAL A 110 4.39 17.29 -9.78
CA VAL A 110 3.42 16.21 -9.73
C VAL A 110 3.30 15.71 -8.30
N GLN A 111 2.10 15.43 -7.83
CA GLN A 111 1.89 14.79 -6.54
C GLN A 111 1.21 13.45 -6.69
N SER A 112 1.83 12.36 -6.23
CA SER A 112 1.13 11.10 -5.94
C SER A 112 0.41 11.20 -4.60
N ARG A 113 -0.90 11.00 -4.65
CA ARG A 113 -1.75 11.05 -3.46
C ARG A 113 -2.03 9.63 -2.95
N HIS A 114 -1.28 9.22 -1.92
CA HIS A 114 -1.35 7.89 -1.31
C HIS A 114 -2.38 7.77 -0.18
N MET A 115 -2.98 8.88 0.24
CA MET A 115 -3.90 8.93 1.39
C MET A 115 -5.22 9.56 1.00
N THR A 116 -6.28 9.12 1.66
CA THR A 116 -7.61 9.72 1.57
C THR A 116 -7.62 11.21 1.89
N MET A 117 -8.61 11.92 1.37
CA MET A 117 -8.84 13.32 1.65
C MET A 117 -10.26 13.49 2.26
N THR A 118 -10.34 14.08 3.44
CA THR A 118 -11.59 14.15 4.21
C THR A 118 -12.09 15.57 4.48
N ARG A 119 -11.33 16.59 4.06
CA ARG A 119 -11.64 18.00 4.35
C ARG A 119 -11.44 18.88 3.13
N PHE A 120 -12.27 19.91 3.01
CA PHE A 120 -12.10 20.95 1.98
C PHE A 120 -10.74 21.65 2.10
N LYS A 121 -10.17 21.97 0.94
CA LYS A 121 -8.87 22.60 0.76
C LYS A 121 -9.04 23.91 -0.02
N ASP A 122 -9.74 24.88 0.57
CA ASP A 122 -10.14 26.13 -0.09
C ASP A 122 -9.63 27.41 0.61
N ASP A 123 -8.83 27.26 1.66
CA ASP A 123 -8.15 28.39 2.31
C ASP A 123 -6.95 28.90 1.45
N VAL A 124 -6.47 30.09 1.79
CA VAL A 124 -5.40 30.79 1.04
C VAL A 124 -4.16 29.93 0.86
N TYR A 125 -3.78 29.17 1.90
CA TYR A 125 -2.61 28.29 1.86
C TYR A 125 -2.78 27.14 0.85
N HIS A 126 -3.92 26.44 0.89
CA HIS A 126 -4.19 25.36 -0.05
C HIS A 126 -4.41 25.87 -1.47
N ARG A 127 -5.05 27.05 -1.64
CA ARG A 127 -5.16 27.73 -2.94
C ARG A 127 -3.79 28.01 -3.55
N PHE A 128 -2.84 28.52 -2.75
CA PHE A 128 -1.47 28.75 -3.20
C PHE A 128 -0.80 27.45 -3.63
N LEU A 129 -0.90 26.37 -2.86
CA LEU A 129 -0.25 25.10 -3.17
C LEU A 129 -0.82 24.48 -4.45
N TYR A 130 -2.14 24.28 -4.52
CA TYR A 130 -2.74 23.53 -5.64
C TYR A 130 -2.69 24.26 -6.98
N ARG A 131 -2.68 25.58 -6.98
CA ARG A 131 -2.47 26.37 -8.22
C ARG A 131 -1.07 26.22 -8.83
N ASN A 132 -0.11 25.81 -8.03
CA ASN A 132 1.28 25.61 -8.45
C ASN A 132 1.61 24.14 -8.77
N LEU A 133 0.63 23.22 -8.61
CA LEU A 133 0.73 21.85 -9.06
C LEU A 133 0.31 21.71 -10.52
N ASP A 134 1.02 20.88 -11.27
CA ASP A 134 0.70 20.60 -12.68
C ASP A 134 -0.19 19.36 -12.79
N LEU A 135 0.01 18.34 -11.91
CA LEU A 135 -0.75 17.10 -11.93
C LEU A 135 -0.85 16.49 -10.52
N MET A 136 -1.99 15.84 -10.23
CA MET A 136 -2.14 14.93 -9.11
C MET A 136 -2.44 13.51 -9.60
N LEU A 137 -1.69 12.53 -9.10
CA LEU A 137 -1.91 11.11 -9.33
C LEU A 137 -2.60 10.52 -8.11
N ALA A 138 -3.84 10.09 -8.29
CA ALA A 138 -4.62 9.44 -7.25
C ALA A 138 -4.41 7.93 -7.31
N VAL A 139 -4.07 7.29 -6.18
CA VAL A 139 -3.80 5.84 -6.16
C VAL A 139 -5.06 4.98 -6.33
N THR A 140 -6.26 5.59 -6.24
CA THR A 140 -7.55 4.93 -6.47
C THR A 140 -8.55 5.92 -7.09
N HIS A 141 -9.61 5.39 -7.72
CA HIS A 141 -10.74 6.22 -8.15
C HIS A 141 -11.44 6.90 -6.97
N GLN A 142 -11.50 6.23 -5.81
CA GLN A 142 -12.03 6.84 -4.59
C GLN A 142 -11.21 8.07 -4.18
N VAL A 143 -9.88 7.98 -4.16
CA VAL A 143 -9.00 9.12 -3.86
C VAL A 143 -9.16 10.22 -4.91
N LYS A 144 -9.29 9.87 -6.19
CA LYS A 144 -9.60 10.84 -7.25
C LYS A 144 -10.90 11.58 -6.98
N SER A 145 -11.98 10.87 -6.69
CA SER A 145 -13.28 11.46 -6.37
C SER A 145 -13.22 12.36 -5.13
N GLN A 146 -12.43 11.99 -4.13
CA GLN A 146 -12.20 12.84 -2.93
C GLN A 146 -11.41 14.10 -3.29
N ILE A 147 -10.38 14.03 -4.13
CA ILE A 147 -9.65 15.20 -4.64
C ILE A 147 -10.62 16.13 -5.37
N GLU A 148 -11.45 15.58 -6.25
CA GLU A 148 -12.44 16.32 -7.02
C GLU A 148 -13.52 16.97 -6.15
N LYS A 149 -13.91 16.32 -5.06
CA LYS A 149 -14.88 16.83 -4.08
C LYS A 149 -14.30 17.93 -3.20
N PHE A 150 -13.07 17.74 -2.69
CA PHE A 150 -12.52 18.58 -1.63
C PHE A 150 -11.57 19.69 -2.10
N ILE A 151 -11.13 19.67 -3.36
CA ILE A 151 -10.36 20.76 -3.97
C ILE A 151 -11.24 21.44 -5.01
N PRO A 152 -11.57 22.73 -4.85
CA PRO A 152 -12.38 23.48 -5.81
C PRO A 152 -11.80 23.44 -7.23
N ALA A 153 -12.64 23.29 -8.23
CA ALA A 153 -12.24 23.19 -9.64
C ALA A 153 -11.36 24.36 -10.12
N SER A 154 -11.55 25.56 -9.55
CA SER A 154 -10.80 26.79 -9.89
C SER A 154 -9.31 26.77 -9.49
N ILE A 155 -8.93 25.82 -8.63
CA ILE A 155 -7.55 25.68 -8.13
C ILE A 155 -6.98 24.27 -8.26
N ARG A 156 -7.84 23.32 -8.62
CA ARG A 156 -7.48 21.90 -8.73
C ARG A 156 -6.63 21.68 -9.98
N PRO A 157 -5.45 21.05 -9.84
CA PRO A 157 -4.66 20.61 -10.99
C PRO A 157 -5.42 19.50 -11.76
N LYS A 158 -4.89 19.09 -12.90
CA LYS A 158 -5.35 17.86 -13.56
C LYS A 158 -5.22 16.69 -12.59
N VAL A 159 -6.18 15.77 -12.58
CA VAL A 159 -6.18 14.59 -11.70
C VAL A 159 -6.32 13.33 -12.55
N GLU A 160 -5.38 12.41 -12.41
CA GLU A 160 -5.43 11.10 -13.04
C GLU A 160 -5.35 10.01 -12.00
N THR A 161 -5.94 8.83 -12.28
CA THR A 161 -5.77 7.65 -11.44
C THR A 161 -4.55 6.86 -11.93
N LEU A 162 -3.63 6.58 -11.01
CA LEU A 162 -2.49 5.70 -11.21
C LEU A 162 -2.39 4.75 -10.01
N TYR A 163 -2.67 3.47 -10.23
CA TYR A 163 -2.62 2.46 -9.17
C TYR A 163 -1.20 2.20 -8.70
N ILE A 164 -1.08 1.75 -7.44
CA ILE A 164 0.17 1.20 -6.93
C ILE A 164 0.31 -0.21 -7.48
N GLY A 165 1.44 -0.50 -8.13
CA GLY A 165 1.74 -1.83 -8.62
C GLY A 165 2.33 -2.74 -7.54
N ALA A 166 2.10 -4.05 -7.65
CA ALA A 166 2.78 -5.08 -6.89
C ALA A 166 3.78 -5.83 -7.77
N GLU A 167 4.87 -6.29 -7.18
CA GLU A 167 5.85 -7.16 -7.86
C GLU A 167 5.31 -8.60 -7.86
N GLN A 168 5.62 -9.35 -8.91
CA GLN A 168 5.25 -10.76 -8.97
C GLN A 168 6.01 -11.54 -7.90
N PRO A 169 5.33 -12.32 -7.06
CA PRO A 169 5.98 -13.12 -6.05
C PRO A 169 6.72 -14.32 -6.65
N ALA A 170 7.77 -14.76 -5.99
CA ALA A 170 8.28 -16.10 -6.21
C ALA A 170 7.23 -17.12 -5.72
N ILE A 171 6.89 -18.07 -6.56
CA ILE A 171 5.95 -19.14 -6.22
C ILE A 171 6.73 -20.29 -5.61
N ILE A 172 6.34 -20.69 -4.40
CA ILE A 172 6.92 -21.86 -3.71
C ILE A 172 6.35 -23.17 -4.25
N SER A 173 7.13 -24.25 -4.16
CA SER A 173 6.66 -25.58 -4.55
C SER A 173 5.60 -26.11 -3.57
N GLU A 174 4.79 -27.06 -4.01
CA GLU A 174 3.80 -27.71 -3.13
C GLU A 174 4.48 -28.48 -1.98
N GLU A 175 5.69 -29.01 -2.20
CA GLU A 175 6.48 -29.65 -1.15
C GLU A 175 6.93 -28.62 -0.09
N GLU A 176 7.49 -27.52 -0.50
CA GLU A 176 7.87 -26.41 0.41
C GLU A 176 6.65 -25.86 1.14
N LYS A 177 5.51 -25.71 0.46
CA LYS A 177 4.27 -25.25 1.07
C LYS A 177 3.81 -26.21 2.17
N LYS A 178 3.85 -27.51 1.91
CA LYS A 178 3.49 -28.54 2.88
C LYS A 178 4.39 -28.50 4.10
N ASP A 179 5.70 -28.49 3.90
CA ASP A 179 6.69 -28.46 4.98
C ASP A 179 6.53 -27.22 5.87
N ARG A 180 6.35 -26.05 5.25
CA ARG A 180 6.14 -24.81 6.00
C ARG A 180 4.82 -24.80 6.77
N ARG A 181 3.75 -25.38 6.21
CA ARG A 181 2.46 -25.52 6.90
C ARG A 181 2.58 -26.45 8.10
N GLU A 182 3.31 -27.55 7.99
CA GLU A 182 3.58 -28.45 9.12
C GLU A 182 4.39 -27.77 10.22
N GLN A 183 5.47 -27.05 9.85
CA GLN A 183 6.32 -26.30 10.79
C GLN A 183 5.55 -25.23 11.59
N LEU A 184 4.58 -24.57 10.93
CA LEU A 184 3.72 -23.56 11.57
C LEU A 184 2.50 -24.18 12.28
N GLY A 185 2.37 -25.50 12.28
CA GLY A 185 1.22 -26.17 12.87
C GLY A 185 -0.08 -25.91 12.10
N LEU A 186 -0.05 -25.57 10.82
CA LEU A 186 -1.23 -25.36 9.99
C LEU A 186 -1.77 -26.67 9.42
N ALA A 187 -0.90 -27.66 9.17
CA ALA A 187 -1.24 -28.97 8.60
C ALA A 187 -2.29 -28.88 7.48
N ASP A 188 -3.35 -29.70 7.54
CA ASP A 188 -4.43 -29.73 6.55
C ASP A 188 -5.61 -28.80 6.92
N SER A 189 -5.46 -27.91 7.92
CA SER A 189 -6.52 -26.99 8.36
C SER A 189 -6.85 -25.95 7.30
N PHE A 190 -8.11 -25.48 7.29
CA PHE A 190 -8.50 -24.31 6.52
C PHE A 190 -7.85 -23.05 7.09
N THR A 191 -6.89 -22.50 6.37
CA THR A 191 -6.04 -21.40 6.87
C THR A 191 -6.48 -20.05 6.31
N VAL A 192 -6.87 -19.15 7.22
CA VAL A 192 -7.25 -17.77 6.92
C VAL A 192 -6.11 -16.83 7.31
N GLY A 193 -5.52 -16.14 6.34
CA GLY A 193 -4.42 -15.22 6.55
C GLY A 193 -4.86 -13.77 6.64
N ILE A 194 -4.17 -12.99 7.46
CA ILE A 194 -4.28 -11.52 7.49
C ILE A 194 -2.88 -10.91 7.63
N VAL A 195 -2.54 -9.94 6.75
CA VAL A 195 -1.25 -9.27 6.74
C VAL A 195 -1.39 -7.82 7.12
N GLY A 196 -0.52 -7.36 8.01
CA GLY A 196 -0.43 -5.96 8.39
C GLY A 196 0.08 -5.74 9.80
N ARG A 197 0.20 -4.46 10.18
CA ARG A 197 0.49 -4.09 11.56
C ARG A 197 -0.65 -4.57 12.46
N ILE A 198 -0.30 -5.13 13.61
CA ILE A 198 -1.31 -5.57 14.58
C ILE A 198 -1.77 -4.34 15.35
N GLU A 199 -2.96 -3.86 15.00
CA GLU A 199 -3.62 -2.68 15.58
C GLU A 199 -5.15 -2.77 15.40
N PRO A 200 -5.97 -2.14 16.25
CA PRO A 200 -7.43 -2.31 16.23
C PRO A 200 -8.07 -2.07 14.87
N GLN A 201 -7.59 -1.06 14.12
CA GLN A 201 -8.15 -0.67 12.82
C GLN A 201 -7.89 -1.69 11.71
N LYS A 202 -6.96 -2.63 11.90
CA LYS A 202 -6.63 -3.65 10.90
C LYS A 202 -7.52 -4.91 10.99
N GLY A 203 -8.34 -5.02 12.03
CA GLY A 203 -9.40 -6.02 12.10
C GLY A 203 -8.92 -7.46 12.35
N GLN A 204 -7.72 -7.68 12.93
CA GLN A 204 -7.29 -9.03 13.31
C GLN A 204 -8.29 -9.69 14.26
N TRP A 205 -8.93 -8.92 15.13
CA TRP A 205 -9.97 -9.40 16.04
C TRP A 205 -11.20 -9.97 15.31
N VAL A 206 -11.59 -9.39 14.15
CA VAL A 206 -12.70 -9.91 13.33
C VAL A 206 -12.37 -11.28 12.78
N VAL A 207 -11.12 -11.49 12.32
CA VAL A 207 -10.66 -12.79 11.82
C VAL A 207 -10.62 -13.80 12.97
N ILE A 208 -10.17 -13.44 14.16
CA ILE A 208 -10.15 -14.32 15.35
C ILE A 208 -11.58 -14.73 15.72
N ASP A 209 -12.54 -13.78 15.70
CA ASP A 209 -13.95 -14.06 15.95
C ASP A 209 -14.54 -15.03 14.91
N ALA A 210 -14.18 -14.82 13.62
CA ALA A 210 -14.62 -15.72 12.55
C ALA A 210 -14.04 -17.13 12.70
N ILE A 211 -12.76 -17.28 13.07
CA ILE A 211 -12.15 -18.60 13.35
C ILE A 211 -12.89 -19.33 14.47
N GLU A 212 -13.21 -18.67 15.59
CA GLU A 212 -13.98 -19.28 16.66
C GLU A 212 -15.34 -19.82 16.18
N LYS A 213 -16.04 -19.00 15.35
CA LYS A 213 -17.35 -19.37 14.81
C LYS A 213 -17.26 -20.52 13.80
N LEU A 214 -16.21 -20.56 12.96
CA LEU A 214 -15.95 -21.67 12.05
C LEU A 214 -15.71 -22.99 12.81
N ILE A 215 -14.93 -22.95 13.87
CA ILE A 215 -14.66 -24.11 14.74
C ILE A 215 -15.98 -24.61 15.37
N LYS A 216 -16.84 -23.71 15.87
CA LYS A 216 -18.17 -24.06 16.40
C LYS A 216 -19.09 -24.71 15.36
N ARG A 217 -18.85 -24.45 14.04
CA ARG A 217 -19.52 -25.11 12.92
C ARG A 217 -18.87 -26.44 12.51
N GLY A 218 -17.84 -26.89 13.22
CA GLY A 218 -17.12 -28.15 12.94
C GLY A 218 -16.04 -28.03 11.86
N ILE A 219 -15.68 -26.83 11.44
CA ILE A 219 -14.61 -26.57 10.46
C ILE A 219 -13.28 -26.47 11.18
N ASP A 220 -12.28 -27.28 10.80
CA ASP A 220 -10.92 -27.18 11.30
C ASP A 220 -10.20 -25.96 10.70
N ALA A 221 -10.46 -24.79 11.28
CA ALA A 221 -9.94 -23.52 10.81
C ALA A 221 -8.80 -22.97 11.69
N ARG A 222 -7.86 -22.26 11.07
CA ARG A 222 -6.75 -21.54 11.74
C ARG A 222 -6.56 -20.16 11.14
N ALA A 223 -6.13 -19.21 12.00
CA ALA A 223 -5.69 -17.88 11.55
C ALA A 223 -4.17 -17.82 11.48
N LEU A 224 -3.63 -17.27 10.39
CA LEU A 224 -2.22 -16.87 10.26
C LEU A 224 -2.14 -15.35 10.23
N ILE A 225 -1.70 -14.75 11.34
CA ILE A 225 -1.56 -13.30 11.50
C ILE A 225 -0.12 -12.92 11.19
N ILE A 226 0.08 -12.27 10.04
CA ILE A 226 1.39 -11.95 9.48
C ILE A 226 1.68 -10.47 9.73
N GLY A 227 2.66 -10.17 10.60
CA GLY A 227 3.06 -8.81 10.90
C GLY A 227 3.39 -8.58 12.36
N HIS A 228 3.89 -7.39 12.66
CA HIS A 228 4.30 -7.02 14.01
C HIS A 228 3.27 -6.12 14.71
N ALA A 229 3.28 -6.17 16.03
CA ALA A 229 2.45 -5.29 16.85
C ALA A 229 3.00 -3.86 16.88
N MET A 230 2.10 -2.88 16.77
CA MET A 230 2.42 -1.47 17.03
C MET A 230 2.36 -1.13 18.51
N SER A 231 1.63 -1.93 19.30
CA SER A 231 1.48 -1.82 20.75
C SER A 231 1.52 -3.21 21.38
N GLU A 232 2.45 -3.42 22.27
CA GLU A 232 2.52 -4.65 23.08
C GLU A 232 1.28 -4.82 23.98
N GLU A 233 0.68 -3.71 24.42
CA GLU A 233 -0.57 -3.73 25.20
C GLU A 233 -1.71 -4.34 24.38
N TYR A 234 -1.91 -3.89 23.14
CA TYR A 234 -2.97 -4.41 22.27
C TYR A 234 -2.73 -5.87 21.89
N LEU A 235 -1.48 -6.23 21.58
CA LEU A 235 -1.11 -7.64 21.35
C LEU A 235 -1.43 -8.50 22.57
N GLY A 236 -1.09 -8.03 23.77
CA GLY A 236 -1.40 -8.73 25.03
C GLY A 236 -2.91 -8.89 25.26
N ILE A 237 -3.73 -7.92 24.86
CA ILE A 237 -5.20 -8.04 24.93
C ILE A 237 -5.66 -9.17 23.99
N LEU A 238 -5.25 -9.16 22.73
CA LEU A 238 -5.62 -10.21 21.77
C LEU A 238 -5.18 -11.61 22.22
N GLN A 239 -3.95 -11.74 22.74
CA GLN A 239 -3.43 -13.02 23.21
C GLN A 239 -4.22 -13.55 24.43
N LYS A 240 -4.62 -12.67 25.35
CA LYS A 240 -5.47 -13.06 26.48
C LYS A 240 -6.85 -13.55 26.01
N GLU A 241 -7.47 -12.86 25.07
CA GLU A 241 -8.76 -13.27 24.49
C GLU A 241 -8.65 -14.63 23.79
N ILE A 242 -7.60 -14.85 23.01
CA ILE A 242 -7.32 -16.12 22.34
C ILE A 242 -7.24 -17.28 23.34
N VAL A 243 -6.52 -17.06 24.47
CA VAL A 243 -6.39 -18.08 25.53
C VAL A 243 -7.73 -18.33 26.22
N MET A 244 -8.47 -17.26 26.59
CA MET A 244 -9.78 -17.40 27.26
C MET A 244 -10.81 -18.12 26.40
N ARG A 245 -10.72 -17.99 25.08
CA ARG A 245 -11.62 -18.66 24.10
C ARG A 245 -11.13 -20.06 23.70
N GLY A 246 -10.00 -20.55 24.22
CA GLY A 246 -9.44 -21.85 23.87
C GLY A 246 -8.87 -21.92 22.44
N LEU A 247 -8.47 -20.79 21.88
CA LEU A 247 -7.99 -20.68 20.48
C LEU A 247 -6.45 -20.67 20.37
N ARG A 248 -5.72 -21.00 21.44
CA ARG A 248 -4.25 -20.89 21.49
C ARG A 248 -3.56 -21.58 20.31
N ASP A 249 -4.01 -22.78 19.95
CA ASP A 249 -3.44 -23.60 18.88
C ASP A 249 -4.12 -23.34 17.51
N ARG A 250 -4.98 -22.32 17.44
CA ARG A 250 -5.77 -21.95 16.27
C ARG A 250 -5.37 -20.59 15.66
N VAL A 251 -4.62 -19.78 16.40
CA VAL A 251 -4.19 -18.45 15.96
C VAL A 251 -2.67 -18.35 16.06
N ILE A 252 -2.03 -18.24 14.93
CA ILE A 252 -0.56 -18.20 14.78
C ILE A 252 -0.13 -16.78 14.44
N PHE A 253 0.79 -16.21 15.22
CA PHE A 253 1.43 -14.92 14.95
C PHE A 253 2.84 -15.16 14.41
N THR A 254 3.14 -14.66 13.21
CA THR A 254 4.49 -14.80 12.63
C THR A 254 5.46 -13.73 13.14
N GLY A 255 4.95 -12.62 13.69
CA GLY A 255 5.76 -11.43 13.89
C GLY A 255 6.12 -10.75 12.56
N PHE A 256 7.12 -9.86 12.59
CA PHE A 256 7.63 -9.23 11.38
C PHE A 256 8.36 -10.25 10.52
N THR A 257 8.03 -10.30 9.24
CA THR A 257 8.71 -11.13 8.25
C THR A 257 8.97 -10.36 6.97
N ARG A 258 10.08 -10.66 6.30
CA ARG A 258 10.37 -10.19 4.93
C ARG A 258 9.77 -11.12 3.88
N GLU A 259 9.29 -12.28 4.27
CA GLU A 259 8.71 -13.32 3.41
C GLU A 259 7.17 -13.32 3.46
N ALA A 260 6.54 -12.12 3.57
CA ALA A 260 5.09 -12.02 3.70
C ALA A 260 4.35 -12.72 2.53
N GLN A 261 4.83 -12.56 1.30
CA GLN A 261 4.25 -13.22 0.13
C GLN A 261 4.39 -14.76 0.17
N THR A 262 5.45 -15.28 0.74
CA THR A 262 5.60 -16.71 1.00
C THR A 262 4.57 -17.18 2.03
N MET A 263 4.38 -16.42 3.13
CA MET A 263 3.38 -16.73 4.14
C MET A 263 1.95 -16.67 3.59
N MET A 264 1.65 -15.73 2.69
CA MET A 264 0.35 -15.66 2.01
C MET A 264 0.03 -16.95 1.26
N GLN A 265 1.01 -17.56 0.57
CA GLN A 265 0.86 -18.80 -0.19
C GLN A 265 0.52 -20.01 0.69
N LEU A 266 0.72 -19.92 2.00
CA LEU A 266 0.33 -20.97 2.96
C LEU A 266 -1.15 -20.90 3.33
N CYS A 267 -1.87 -19.85 2.94
CA CYS A 267 -3.26 -19.63 3.29
C CYS A 267 -4.20 -20.09 2.19
N ASP A 268 -5.41 -20.52 2.58
CA ASP A 268 -6.51 -20.81 1.67
C ASP A 268 -7.25 -19.54 1.25
N VAL A 269 -7.37 -18.58 2.19
CA VAL A 269 -7.99 -17.28 1.96
C VAL A 269 -7.18 -16.21 2.67
N MET A 270 -6.92 -15.09 1.98
CA MET A 270 -6.34 -13.88 2.57
C MET A 270 -7.43 -12.84 2.81
N VAL A 271 -7.47 -12.30 4.03
CA VAL A 271 -8.48 -11.34 4.46
C VAL A 271 -7.86 -9.96 4.69
N LEU A 272 -8.51 -8.91 4.20
CA LEU A 272 -8.23 -7.53 4.55
C LEU A 272 -9.46 -6.93 5.24
N ALA A 273 -9.42 -6.82 6.57
CA ALA A 273 -10.56 -6.51 7.42
C ALA A 273 -10.54 -5.05 7.96
N THR A 274 -9.89 -4.14 7.25
CA THR A 274 -9.77 -2.74 7.68
C THR A 274 -10.94 -1.87 7.18
N GLU A 275 -11.38 -0.92 8.00
CA GLU A 275 -12.44 0.03 7.62
C GLU A 275 -11.94 1.12 6.65
N ASN A 276 -10.70 1.57 6.81
CA ASN A 276 -10.17 2.75 6.13
C ASN A 276 -8.92 2.41 5.29
N GLU A 277 -9.04 1.43 4.39
CA GLU A 277 -7.96 1.12 3.46
C GLU A 277 -7.99 2.05 2.25
N THR A 278 -6.87 2.73 2.00
CA THR A 278 -6.79 3.63 0.84
C THR A 278 -6.63 2.86 -0.46
N PHE A 279 -5.85 1.78 -0.46
CA PHE A 279 -5.61 0.97 -1.65
C PHE A 279 -5.81 -0.53 -1.37
N GLY A 280 -4.99 -1.14 -0.53
CA GLY A 280 -5.09 -2.58 -0.24
C GLY A 280 -4.06 -3.41 -1.01
N LEU A 281 -2.82 -2.94 -1.10
CA LEU A 281 -1.73 -3.62 -1.81
C LEU A 281 -1.60 -5.10 -1.41
N VAL A 282 -1.86 -5.42 -0.15
CA VAL A 282 -1.85 -6.80 0.39
C VAL A 282 -2.81 -7.73 -0.35
N LEU A 283 -4.00 -7.24 -0.78
CA LEU A 283 -4.94 -8.05 -1.57
C LEU A 283 -4.36 -8.36 -2.95
N ILE A 284 -3.72 -7.39 -3.57
CA ILE A 284 -3.08 -7.56 -4.89
C ILE A 284 -1.93 -8.56 -4.79
N GLU A 285 -1.10 -8.44 -3.75
CA GLU A 285 0.00 -9.38 -3.48
C GLU A 285 -0.53 -10.81 -3.26
N ALA A 286 -1.61 -10.98 -2.50
CA ALA A 286 -2.25 -12.26 -2.29
C ALA A 286 -2.87 -12.83 -3.58
N MET A 287 -3.54 -12.00 -4.39
CA MET A 287 -4.05 -12.39 -5.71
C MET A 287 -2.90 -12.87 -6.63
N MET A 288 -1.77 -12.15 -6.67
CA MET A 288 -0.60 -12.55 -7.46
C MET A 288 0.02 -13.87 -6.97
N CYS A 289 -0.06 -14.16 -5.67
CA CYS A 289 0.30 -15.46 -5.10
C CYS A 289 -0.67 -16.59 -5.51
N GLY A 290 -1.81 -16.26 -6.14
CA GLY A 290 -2.83 -17.24 -6.49
C GLY A 290 -3.69 -17.68 -5.29
N VAL A 291 -3.82 -16.83 -4.28
CA VAL A 291 -4.64 -17.06 -3.09
C VAL A 291 -5.98 -16.34 -3.23
N CYS A 292 -7.06 -17.01 -2.81
CA CYS A 292 -8.38 -16.37 -2.77
C CYS A 292 -8.37 -15.21 -1.77
N VAL A 293 -8.99 -14.10 -2.13
CA VAL A 293 -9.01 -12.90 -1.30
C VAL A 293 -10.42 -12.53 -0.84
N MET A 294 -10.49 -12.00 0.38
CA MET A 294 -11.66 -11.34 0.92
C MET A 294 -11.30 -9.96 1.43
N GLY A 295 -12.12 -8.97 1.09
CA GLY A 295 -11.92 -7.58 1.55
C GLY A 295 -13.17 -7.03 2.22
N SER A 296 -12.98 -6.08 3.15
CA SER A 296 -14.11 -5.30 3.67
C SER A 296 -14.78 -4.49 2.54
N ASP A 297 -16.08 -4.27 2.63
CA ASP A 297 -16.89 -3.49 1.69
C ASP A 297 -16.65 -1.98 1.80
N SER A 298 -15.40 -1.59 1.98
CA SER A 298 -14.98 -0.22 2.21
C SER A 298 -13.62 0.09 1.59
N GLY A 299 -13.49 1.28 1.01
CA GLY A 299 -12.20 1.79 0.53
C GLY A 299 -11.62 1.06 -0.67
N GLY A 300 -10.31 0.84 -0.65
CA GLY A 300 -9.55 0.21 -1.74
C GLY A 300 -10.01 -1.17 -2.17
N PRO A 301 -10.42 -2.08 -1.26
CA PRO A 301 -10.96 -3.39 -1.64
C PRO A 301 -12.07 -3.34 -2.69
N LEU A 302 -12.93 -2.31 -2.69
CA LEU A 302 -13.99 -2.11 -3.68
C LEU A 302 -13.48 -1.90 -5.12
N GLU A 303 -12.23 -1.49 -5.30
CA GLU A 303 -11.62 -1.32 -6.62
C GLU A 303 -10.79 -2.54 -7.04
N ILE A 304 -10.29 -3.29 -6.04
CA ILE A 304 -9.42 -4.44 -6.27
C ILE A 304 -10.25 -5.70 -6.53
N ILE A 305 -11.31 -5.91 -5.74
CA ILE A 305 -12.15 -7.12 -5.79
C ILE A 305 -13.39 -6.86 -6.64
N ASP A 306 -13.59 -7.65 -7.70
CA ASP A 306 -14.88 -7.80 -8.33
C ASP A 306 -15.63 -8.89 -7.54
N ASP A 307 -16.60 -8.48 -6.70
CA ASP A 307 -17.28 -9.34 -5.76
C ASP A 307 -17.96 -10.53 -6.46
N GLY A 308 -17.71 -11.74 -5.94
CA GLY A 308 -18.20 -12.99 -6.54
C GLY A 308 -17.54 -13.38 -7.86
N VAL A 309 -16.44 -12.70 -8.27
CA VAL A 309 -15.69 -12.99 -9.49
C VAL A 309 -14.21 -13.18 -9.22
N THR A 310 -13.54 -12.20 -8.62
CA THR A 310 -12.08 -12.22 -8.36
C THR A 310 -11.76 -12.35 -6.87
N GLY A 311 -12.78 -12.52 -6.04
CA GLY A 311 -12.72 -12.59 -4.59
C GLY A 311 -14.08 -12.27 -4.00
N VAL A 312 -14.13 -12.02 -2.70
CA VAL A 312 -15.38 -11.79 -1.96
C VAL A 312 -15.26 -10.52 -1.12
N LEU A 313 -16.29 -9.68 -1.16
CA LEU A 313 -16.44 -8.58 -0.22
C LEU A 313 -17.29 -9.00 0.98
N PHE A 314 -16.94 -8.52 2.17
CA PHE A 314 -17.72 -8.74 3.38
C PHE A 314 -17.97 -7.42 4.12
N LYS A 315 -19.03 -7.37 4.91
CA LYS A 315 -19.38 -6.17 5.68
C LYS A 315 -18.29 -5.83 6.67
N THR A 316 -17.82 -4.60 6.60
CA THR A 316 -16.73 -4.08 7.44
C THR A 316 -16.97 -4.36 8.92
N PHE A 317 -16.02 -5.05 9.56
CA PHE A 317 -16.05 -5.45 10.96
C PHE A 317 -17.21 -6.38 11.38
N ASP A 318 -17.89 -7.00 10.42
CA ASP A 318 -18.95 -8.00 10.68
C ASP A 318 -18.35 -9.42 10.64
N ALA A 319 -18.09 -9.96 11.83
CA ALA A 319 -17.53 -11.31 11.95
C ALA A 319 -18.52 -12.42 11.54
N ASP A 320 -19.83 -12.18 11.59
CA ASP A 320 -20.83 -13.15 11.15
C ASP A 320 -20.85 -13.26 9.63
N ASP A 321 -20.90 -12.11 8.93
CA ASP A 321 -20.83 -12.08 7.45
C ASP A 321 -19.50 -12.66 6.94
N LEU A 322 -18.37 -12.34 7.60
CA LEU A 322 -17.06 -12.92 7.29
C LEU A 322 -17.09 -14.45 7.47
N THR A 323 -17.67 -14.95 8.58
CA THR A 323 -17.77 -16.39 8.88
C THR A 323 -18.59 -17.12 7.84
N ASP A 324 -19.75 -16.60 7.45
CA ASP A 324 -20.66 -17.23 6.48
C ASP A 324 -19.96 -17.37 5.12
N LYS A 325 -19.26 -16.34 4.68
CA LYS A 325 -18.53 -16.34 3.41
C LYS A 325 -17.29 -17.24 3.45
N LEU A 326 -16.56 -17.29 4.57
CA LEU A 326 -15.46 -18.23 4.76
C LEU A 326 -15.92 -19.67 4.77
N ALA A 327 -17.06 -19.97 5.42
CA ALA A 327 -17.65 -21.31 5.41
C ALA A 327 -18.02 -21.76 3.99
N LEU A 328 -18.64 -20.88 3.19
CA LEU A 328 -18.92 -21.14 1.78
C LEU A 328 -17.64 -21.47 0.99
N LEU A 329 -16.57 -20.70 1.17
CA LEU A 329 -15.30 -20.95 0.49
C LEU A 329 -14.57 -22.20 1.00
N TYR A 330 -14.83 -22.65 2.22
CA TYR A 330 -14.35 -23.93 2.74
C TYR A 330 -15.09 -25.08 2.08
N GLU A 331 -16.43 -25.04 2.05
CA GLU A 331 -17.32 -26.08 1.49
C GLU A 331 -17.14 -26.22 -0.02
N ASP A 332 -17.00 -25.10 -0.75
CA ASP A 332 -16.81 -25.08 -2.19
C ASP A 332 -15.36 -24.70 -2.55
N SER A 333 -14.47 -25.70 -2.54
CA SER A 333 -13.07 -25.52 -2.89
C SER A 333 -12.85 -25.20 -4.37
N GLU A 334 -13.79 -25.53 -5.25
CA GLU A 334 -13.72 -25.21 -6.68
C GLU A 334 -14.02 -23.73 -6.89
N LEU A 335 -15.06 -23.22 -6.26
CA LEU A 335 -15.39 -21.79 -6.24
C LEU A 335 -14.20 -20.97 -5.71
N ARG A 336 -13.61 -21.40 -4.58
CA ARG A 336 -12.42 -20.74 -4.00
C ARG A 336 -11.25 -20.69 -4.99
N ARG A 337 -10.93 -21.80 -5.65
CA ARG A 337 -9.89 -21.86 -6.68
C ARG A 337 -10.20 -20.97 -7.89
N ASN A 338 -11.46 -20.93 -8.33
CA ASN A 338 -11.86 -20.09 -9.44
C ASN A 338 -11.69 -18.59 -9.12
N TYR A 339 -12.06 -18.16 -7.92
CA TYR A 339 -11.82 -16.77 -7.47
C TYR A 339 -10.32 -16.45 -7.38
N ALA A 340 -9.50 -17.36 -6.86
CA ALA A 340 -8.06 -17.20 -6.81
C ALA A 340 -7.43 -17.06 -8.21
N LEU A 341 -7.86 -17.88 -9.17
CA LEU A 341 -7.37 -17.84 -10.55
C LEU A 341 -7.73 -16.51 -11.23
N LYS A 342 -9.00 -16.12 -11.19
CA LYS A 342 -9.47 -14.86 -11.79
C LYS A 342 -8.89 -13.64 -11.08
N GLY A 343 -8.71 -13.71 -9.76
CA GLY A 343 -8.02 -12.68 -8.97
C GLY A 343 -6.58 -12.51 -9.44
N LYS A 344 -5.85 -13.61 -9.61
CA LYS A 344 -4.47 -13.59 -10.13
C LYS A 344 -4.39 -12.98 -11.53
N GLU A 345 -5.27 -13.37 -12.44
CA GLU A 345 -5.36 -12.81 -13.80
C GLU A 345 -5.57 -11.29 -13.76
N LYS A 346 -6.55 -10.84 -12.95
CA LYS A 346 -6.81 -9.39 -12.77
C LYS A 346 -5.59 -8.68 -12.18
N ALA A 347 -4.97 -9.23 -11.14
CA ALA A 347 -3.81 -8.61 -10.48
C ALA A 347 -2.64 -8.44 -11.45
N LEU A 348 -2.30 -9.46 -12.22
CA LEU A 348 -1.24 -9.42 -13.23
C LEU A 348 -1.57 -8.47 -14.39
N HIS A 349 -2.84 -8.38 -14.79
CA HIS A 349 -3.23 -7.52 -15.89
C HIS A 349 -3.32 -6.04 -15.50
N VAL A 350 -3.86 -5.74 -14.31
CA VAL A 350 -4.20 -4.37 -13.90
C VAL A 350 -3.16 -3.78 -12.96
N PHE A 351 -2.59 -4.57 -12.04
CA PHE A 351 -1.83 -4.07 -10.91
C PHE A 351 -0.36 -4.51 -10.90
N GLU A 352 0.16 -5.05 -12.00
CA GLU A 352 1.58 -5.39 -12.09
C GLU A 352 2.45 -4.12 -12.02
N SER A 353 3.51 -4.17 -11.22
CA SER A 353 4.39 -3.04 -10.92
C SER A 353 5.03 -2.44 -12.17
N GLN A 354 5.55 -3.29 -13.06
CA GLN A 354 6.18 -2.87 -14.31
C GLN A 354 5.22 -2.00 -15.15
N ARG A 355 4.00 -2.47 -15.36
CA ARG A 355 2.96 -1.78 -16.13
C ARG A 355 2.55 -0.44 -15.50
N GLN A 356 2.46 -0.38 -14.17
CA GLN A 356 2.12 0.87 -13.48
C GLN A 356 3.25 1.89 -13.57
N PHE A 357 4.50 1.45 -13.54
CA PHE A 357 5.64 2.34 -13.72
C PHE A 357 5.82 2.80 -15.18
N GLU A 358 5.56 1.95 -16.17
CA GLU A 358 5.48 2.36 -17.58
C GLU A 358 4.42 3.46 -17.80
N ARG A 359 3.28 3.31 -17.13
CA ARG A 359 2.25 4.35 -17.16
C ARG A 359 2.66 5.62 -16.43
N LEU A 360 3.37 5.52 -15.29
CA LEU A 360 3.94 6.66 -14.59
C LEU A 360 4.91 7.41 -15.50
N GLU A 361 5.88 6.71 -16.09
CA GLU A 361 6.84 7.27 -17.05
C GLU A 361 6.13 8.02 -18.18
N TYR A 362 5.18 7.36 -18.86
CA TYR A 362 4.41 7.98 -19.92
C TYR A 362 3.72 9.29 -19.49
N VAL A 363 3.14 9.30 -18.29
CA VAL A 363 2.45 10.49 -17.74
C VAL A 363 3.45 11.61 -17.45
N LEU A 364 4.61 11.30 -16.86
CA LEU A 364 5.64 12.29 -16.55
C LEU A 364 6.29 12.88 -17.83
N GLU A 365 6.45 12.06 -18.87
CA GLU A 365 6.95 12.51 -20.16
C GLU A 365 6.00 13.51 -20.89
N LYS A 366 4.71 13.38 -20.68
CA LYS A 366 3.67 14.20 -21.32
C LYS A 366 3.45 15.57 -20.68
N LEU A 367 4.06 15.88 -19.53
CA LEU A 367 3.94 17.17 -18.83
C LEU A 367 4.82 18.25 -19.47
#